data_d7cab8aff63c68c42c29d50862f2c812
#
_entry.id   d7cab8aff63c68c42c29d50862f2c812
#
_cell.length_a   1.000
_cell.length_b   1.000
_cell.length_c   1.000
_cell.angle_alpha   90.00
_cell.angle_beta   90.00
_cell.angle_gamma   90.00
#
_symmetry.space_group_name_H-M   'P 1'
#
loop_
_entity.id
_entity.type
_entity.pdbx_description
1 polymer ?
#
loop_
_entity_poly.entity_id
_entity_poly.type
_entity_poly.pdbx_seq_one_letter_code
_entity_poly.pdbx_strand_id
1 'polypeptide(L)'
;MVTEIDIVHVPYKGIAPAVTATVAGEVPALIASTPSAGAMVRAKRLRALAVTTAKRSPFMPELPTIAEAGVPGYDVATWWGIFAPGRTPGEILTRLNGEIRKILATEEVKARVVADGAEPVLDMPAEKFNALLKTEIAKWRRIVKERNIKTN
;
A
#
# COMPACT_ATOMS: atom_id res chain seq x y z
N MET A 1 11.79 -8.01 -18.21
CA MET A 1 12.21 -6.93 -17.29
C MET A 1 11.81 -5.64 -17.97
N VAL A 2 11.13 -4.74 -17.29
CA VAL A 2 10.68 -3.48 -17.91
C VAL A 2 11.78 -2.41 -17.80
N THR A 3 12.67 -2.56 -16.83
CA THR A 3 13.84 -1.69 -16.60
C THR A 3 15.06 -2.57 -16.36
N GLU A 4 16.22 -2.18 -16.88
CA GLU A 4 17.52 -2.86 -16.68
C GLU A 4 18.23 -2.34 -15.41
N ILE A 5 17.46 -1.96 -14.39
CA ILE A 5 18.00 -1.44 -13.13
C ILE A 5 18.34 -2.61 -12.23
N ASP A 6 19.57 -2.65 -11.74
CA ASP A 6 20.00 -3.58 -10.69
C ASP A 6 19.80 -2.91 -9.33
N ILE A 7 18.89 -3.45 -8.51
CA ILE A 7 18.56 -2.94 -7.18
C ILE A 7 18.80 -4.05 -6.17
N VAL A 8 19.69 -3.81 -5.22
CA VAL A 8 19.93 -4.72 -4.10
C VAL A 8 18.90 -4.46 -3.00
N HIS A 9 18.12 -5.49 -2.66
CA HIS A 9 17.18 -5.41 -1.56
C HIS A 9 17.90 -5.51 -0.21
N VAL A 10 17.73 -4.50 0.65
CA VAL A 10 18.23 -4.48 2.03
C VAL A 10 17.04 -4.72 2.99
N PRO A 11 16.94 -5.91 3.61
CA PRO A 11 15.81 -6.23 4.48
C PRO A 11 15.93 -5.55 5.85
N TYR A 12 14.81 -5.04 6.35
CA TYR A 12 14.66 -4.48 7.69
C TYR A 12 13.54 -5.17 8.46
N LYS A 13 13.61 -5.16 9.79
CA LYS A 13 12.54 -5.68 10.67
C LYS A 13 11.36 -4.70 10.75
N GLY A 14 10.74 -4.40 9.60
CA GLY A 14 9.60 -3.50 9.46
C GLY A 14 9.94 -2.15 8.85
N ILE A 15 8.92 -1.32 8.63
CA ILE A 15 9.04 -0.08 7.87
C ILE A 15 9.76 1.04 8.66
N ALA A 16 9.59 1.11 9.97
CA ALA A 16 10.16 2.19 10.77
C ALA A 16 11.70 2.22 10.75
N PRO A 17 12.42 1.09 10.97
CA PRO A 17 13.87 1.10 10.83
C PRO A 17 14.33 1.37 9.39
N ALA A 18 13.59 0.93 8.37
CA ALA A 18 13.91 1.22 6.97
C ALA A 18 13.82 2.73 6.67
N VAL A 19 12.78 3.41 7.16
CA VAL A 19 12.63 4.87 7.06
C VAL A 19 13.79 5.58 7.75
N THR A 20 14.16 5.15 8.96
CA THR A 20 15.29 5.73 9.71
C THR A 20 16.59 5.59 8.94
N ALA A 21 16.91 4.41 8.42
CA ALA A 21 18.10 4.14 7.63
C ALA A 21 18.16 5.00 6.35
N THR A 22 17.01 5.18 5.67
CA THR A 22 16.95 6.03 4.48
C THR A 22 17.17 7.52 4.85
N VAL A 23 16.58 7.99 5.95
CA VAL A 23 16.80 9.36 6.47
C VAL A 23 18.24 9.59 6.88
N ALA A 24 18.92 8.55 7.40
CA ALA A 24 20.35 8.59 7.76
C ALA A 24 21.28 8.50 6.55
N GLY A 25 20.76 8.15 5.35
CA GLY A 25 21.57 7.96 4.14
C GLY A 25 22.26 6.59 4.05
N GLU A 26 21.92 5.63 4.91
CA GLU A 26 22.47 4.27 4.87
C GLU A 26 21.98 3.49 3.64
N VAL A 27 20.76 3.77 3.19
CA VAL A 27 20.18 3.25 1.94
C VAL A 27 19.68 4.42 1.08
N PRO A 28 19.90 4.38 -0.24
CA PRO A 28 19.62 5.51 -1.13
C PRO A 28 18.14 5.66 -1.48
N ALA A 29 17.32 4.61 -1.34
CA ALA A 29 15.92 4.61 -1.75
C ALA A 29 15.07 3.68 -0.87
N LEU A 30 13.78 4.01 -0.78
CA LEU A 30 12.78 3.28 -0.02
C LEU A 30 11.45 3.29 -0.76
N ILE A 31 10.76 2.15 -0.79
CA ILE A 31 9.35 2.07 -1.15
C ILE A 31 8.56 1.93 0.15
N ALA A 32 7.72 2.91 0.45
CA ALA A 32 6.95 2.97 1.69
C ALA A 32 5.53 3.46 1.43
N SER A 33 4.61 3.14 2.33
CA SER A 33 3.27 3.74 2.30
C SER A 33 3.31 5.20 2.74
N THR A 34 2.37 6.01 2.26
CA THR A 34 2.23 7.41 2.65
C THR A 34 2.12 7.59 4.17
N PRO A 35 1.33 6.80 4.91
CA PRO A 35 1.30 6.87 6.37
C PRO A 35 2.66 6.66 7.03
N SER A 36 3.52 5.82 6.45
CA SER A 36 4.82 5.47 7.05
C SER A 36 5.91 6.52 6.82
N ALA A 37 5.94 7.14 5.64
CA ALA A 37 7.03 8.04 5.23
C ALA A 37 6.60 9.50 5.03
N GLY A 38 5.31 9.77 4.92
CA GLY A 38 4.79 11.10 4.57
C GLY A 38 5.20 12.21 5.53
N ALA A 39 5.33 11.92 6.83
CA ALA A 39 5.84 12.89 7.80
C ALA A 39 7.28 13.34 7.48
N MET A 40 8.14 12.41 7.07
CA MET A 40 9.53 12.71 6.70
C MET A 40 9.61 13.49 5.38
N VAL A 41 8.71 13.23 4.45
CA VAL A 41 8.58 14.00 3.20
C VAL A 41 8.13 15.43 3.50
N ARG A 42 7.08 15.63 4.32
CA ARG A 42 6.62 16.97 4.74
C ARG A 42 7.70 17.74 5.50
N ALA A 43 8.48 17.06 6.32
CA ALA A 43 9.63 17.64 7.04
C ALA A 43 10.86 17.86 6.14
N LYS A 44 10.77 17.58 4.84
CA LYS A 44 11.88 17.70 3.85
C LYS A 44 13.11 16.85 4.19
N ARG A 45 12.95 15.82 5.02
CA ARG A 45 14.01 14.86 5.34
C ARG A 45 14.10 13.71 4.33
N LEU A 46 13.03 13.45 3.60
CA LEU A 46 12.99 12.57 2.44
C LEU A 46 12.40 13.31 1.26
N ARG A 47 12.84 12.95 0.06
CA ARG A 47 12.28 13.42 -1.20
C ARG A 47 11.42 12.31 -1.80
N ALA A 48 10.12 12.52 -1.94
CA ALA A 48 9.27 11.64 -2.71
C ALA A 48 9.56 11.82 -4.21
N LEU A 49 9.63 10.72 -4.95
CA LEU A 49 9.98 10.70 -6.38
C LEU A 49 8.78 10.38 -7.26
N ALA A 50 7.97 9.41 -6.87
CA ALA A 50 6.79 8.96 -7.60
C ALA A 50 5.86 8.18 -6.65
N VAL A 51 4.61 7.98 -7.09
CA VAL A 51 3.67 7.05 -6.43
C VAL A 51 3.59 5.74 -7.21
N THR A 52 3.32 4.64 -6.50
CA THR A 52 3.29 3.28 -7.05
C THR A 52 1.94 2.89 -7.66
N THR A 53 0.91 3.70 -7.45
CA THR A 53 -0.46 3.49 -7.94
C THR A 53 -0.60 3.89 -9.41
N ALA A 54 -1.62 3.33 -10.11
CA ALA A 54 -1.92 3.65 -11.50
C ALA A 54 -2.33 5.13 -11.70
N LYS A 55 -2.88 5.77 -10.65
CA LYS A 55 -3.27 7.18 -10.65
C LYS A 55 -2.46 7.93 -9.62
N ARG A 56 -2.25 9.23 -9.85
CA ARG A 56 -1.61 10.10 -8.86
C ARG A 56 -2.38 10.13 -7.55
N SER A 57 -1.65 10.25 -6.46
CA SER A 57 -2.24 10.37 -5.13
C SER A 57 -2.91 11.75 -4.95
N PRO A 58 -4.13 11.82 -4.43
CA PRO A 58 -4.74 13.12 -4.07
C PRO A 58 -4.00 13.82 -2.93
N PHE A 59 -3.19 13.10 -2.16
CA PHE A 59 -2.38 13.66 -1.07
C PHE A 59 -1.03 14.23 -1.53
N MET A 60 -0.60 13.88 -2.75
CA MET A 60 0.66 14.33 -3.38
C MET A 60 0.44 14.45 -4.90
N PRO A 61 -0.45 15.34 -5.35
CA PRO A 61 -0.84 15.43 -6.76
C PRO A 61 0.30 15.89 -7.68
N GLU A 62 1.31 16.51 -7.11
CA GLU A 62 2.53 16.93 -7.80
C GLU A 62 3.43 15.76 -8.20
N LEU A 63 3.32 14.61 -7.51
CA LEU A 63 4.16 13.47 -7.83
C LEU A 63 3.59 12.70 -9.03
N PRO A 64 4.45 12.34 -10.00
CA PRO A 64 4.07 11.44 -11.07
C PRO A 64 3.83 10.02 -10.53
N THR A 65 3.11 9.21 -11.27
CA THR A 65 3.11 7.76 -11.07
C THR A 65 4.39 7.14 -11.64
N ILE A 66 4.78 5.95 -11.17
CA ILE A 66 5.88 5.19 -11.79
C ILE A 66 5.58 4.88 -13.26
N ALA A 67 4.30 4.68 -13.61
CA ALA A 67 3.88 4.47 -14.99
C ALA A 67 4.13 5.71 -15.86
N GLU A 68 3.80 6.92 -15.38
CA GLU A 68 4.09 8.19 -16.04
C GLU A 68 5.61 8.46 -16.14
N ALA A 69 6.38 8.01 -15.15
CA ALA A 69 7.83 8.20 -15.08
C ALA A 69 8.62 7.21 -15.96
N GLY A 70 7.97 6.39 -16.78
CA GLY A 70 8.63 5.56 -17.79
C GLY A 70 8.48 4.03 -17.61
N VAL A 71 7.61 3.56 -16.73
CA VAL A 71 7.30 2.13 -16.53
C VAL A 71 5.81 1.86 -16.80
N PRO A 72 5.38 1.86 -18.08
CA PRO A 72 3.97 1.69 -18.43
C PRO A 72 3.36 0.43 -17.83
N GLY A 73 2.12 0.54 -17.31
CA GLY A 73 1.41 -0.59 -16.70
C GLY A 73 1.84 -0.92 -15.25
N TYR A 74 2.75 -0.14 -14.66
CA TYR A 74 3.06 -0.30 -13.24
C TYR A 74 1.87 0.17 -12.39
N ASP A 75 1.36 -0.74 -11.58
CA ASP A 75 0.27 -0.47 -10.63
C ASP A 75 0.40 -1.39 -9.41
N VAL A 76 0.84 -0.80 -8.31
CA VAL A 76 0.96 -1.47 -7.01
C VAL A 76 0.39 -0.56 -5.93
N ALA A 77 -0.74 -0.95 -5.37
CA ALA A 77 -1.35 -0.28 -4.23
C ALA A 77 -1.14 -1.10 -2.95
N THR A 78 -0.80 -0.42 -1.87
CA THR A 78 -0.84 -1.02 -0.53
C THR A 78 -2.24 -0.83 0.04
N TRP A 79 -2.82 -1.89 0.58
CA TRP A 79 -4.12 -1.86 1.22
C TRP A 79 -4.07 -2.59 2.57
N TRP A 80 -5.00 -2.26 3.45
CA TRP A 80 -5.20 -2.93 4.73
C TRP A 80 -6.59 -3.53 4.78
N GLY A 81 -6.70 -4.73 5.30
CA GLY A 81 -7.97 -5.45 5.44
C GLY A 81 -8.15 -6.05 6.83
N ILE A 82 -9.40 -6.19 7.24
CA ILE A 82 -9.77 -6.87 8.47
C ILE A 82 -10.22 -8.28 8.11
N PHE A 83 -9.64 -9.26 8.78
CA PHE A 83 -9.91 -10.68 8.56
C PHE A 83 -10.55 -11.30 9.81
N ALA A 84 -11.40 -12.27 9.59
CA ALA A 84 -11.97 -13.11 10.64
C ALA A 84 -11.53 -14.56 10.46
N PRO A 85 -11.59 -15.40 11.49
CA PRO A 85 -11.34 -16.83 11.36
C PRO A 85 -12.21 -17.47 10.28
N GLY A 86 -11.65 -18.43 9.53
CA GLY A 86 -12.31 -19.00 8.34
C GLY A 86 -13.65 -19.72 8.58
N ARG A 87 -13.96 -20.03 9.83
CA ARG A 87 -15.25 -20.65 10.24
C ARG A 87 -16.23 -19.66 10.88
N THR A 88 -15.99 -18.36 10.78
CA THR A 88 -16.93 -17.34 11.29
C THR A 88 -18.23 -17.40 10.47
N PRO A 89 -19.41 -17.51 11.11
CA PRO A 89 -20.70 -17.54 10.43
C PRO A 89 -20.91 -16.32 9.53
N GLY A 90 -21.55 -16.54 8.35
CA GLY A 90 -21.73 -15.48 7.35
C GLY A 90 -22.52 -14.27 7.84
N GLU A 91 -23.52 -14.47 8.68
CA GLU A 91 -24.31 -13.41 9.33
C GLU A 91 -23.44 -12.49 10.21
N ILE A 92 -22.46 -13.07 10.94
CA ILE A 92 -21.52 -12.29 11.74
C ILE A 92 -20.60 -11.48 10.83
N LEU A 93 -20.09 -12.08 9.74
CA LEU A 93 -19.27 -11.36 8.76
C LEU A 93 -20.01 -10.20 8.12
N THR A 94 -21.29 -10.43 7.74
CA THR A 94 -22.14 -9.38 7.15
C THR A 94 -22.36 -8.23 8.15
N ARG A 95 -22.67 -8.55 9.40
CA ARG A 95 -22.85 -7.55 10.45
C ARG A 95 -21.58 -6.76 10.71
N LEU A 96 -20.44 -7.44 10.88
CA LEU A 96 -19.14 -6.78 11.07
C LEU A 96 -18.77 -5.86 9.91
N ASN A 97 -18.91 -6.33 8.67
CA ASN A 97 -18.66 -5.51 7.49
C ASN A 97 -19.55 -4.26 7.46
N GLY A 98 -20.84 -4.42 7.77
CA GLY A 98 -21.77 -3.31 7.86
C GLY A 98 -21.38 -2.26 8.91
N GLU A 99 -21.02 -2.69 10.11
CA GLU A 99 -20.61 -1.77 11.19
C GLU A 99 -19.26 -1.09 10.88
N ILE A 100 -18.28 -1.81 10.35
CA ILE A 100 -16.99 -1.25 9.93
C ILE A 100 -17.21 -0.17 8.87
N ARG A 101 -18.06 -0.41 7.87
CA ARG A 101 -18.37 0.58 6.83
C ARG A 101 -19.03 1.83 7.41
N LYS A 102 -19.95 1.69 8.37
CA LYS A 102 -20.55 2.83 9.07
C LYS A 102 -19.49 3.65 9.82
N ILE A 103 -18.59 2.99 10.53
CA ILE A 103 -17.49 3.64 11.26
C ILE A 103 -16.57 4.39 10.29
N LEU A 104 -16.14 3.74 9.20
CA LEU A 104 -15.31 4.36 8.17
C LEU A 104 -16.00 5.54 7.48
N ALA A 105 -17.33 5.57 7.46
CA ALA A 105 -18.11 6.66 6.89
C ALA A 105 -18.27 7.88 7.81
N THR A 106 -17.91 7.77 9.10
CA THR A 106 -17.95 8.92 10.02
C THR A 106 -16.90 9.96 9.64
N GLU A 107 -17.22 11.23 9.80
CA GLU A 107 -16.29 12.32 9.45
C GLU A 107 -15.00 12.28 10.28
N GLU A 108 -15.10 11.88 11.55
CA GLU A 108 -13.94 11.73 12.43
C GLU A 108 -12.94 10.68 11.88
N VAL A 109 -13.43 9.48 11.54
CA VAL A 109 -12.57 8.39 11.05
C VAL A 109 -12.04 8.69 9.65
N LYS A 110 -12.88 9.25 8.77
CA LYS A 110 -12.42 9.72 7.44
C LYS A 110 -11.28 10.74 7.58
N ALA A 111 -11.49 11.77 8.41
CA ALA A 111 -10.49 12.80 8.61
C ALA A 111 -9.16 12.20 9.14
N ARG A 112 -9.24 11.23 10.03
CA ARG A 112 -8.05 10.55 10.55
C ARG A 112 -7.33 9.73 9.48
N VAL A 113 -8.07 8.91 8.72
CA VAL A 113 -7.50 8.09 7.64
C VAL A 113 -6.84 8.97 6.58
N VAL A 114 -7.51 10.08 6.20
CA VAL A 114 -6.99 11.06 5.25
C VAL A 114 -5.74 11.77 5.80
N ALA A 115 -5.74 12.16 7.07
CA ALA A 115 -4.58 12.81 7.71
C ALA A 115 -3.35 11.89 7.72
N ASP A 116 -3.57 10.58 7.82
CA ASP A 116 -2.52 9.57 7.73
C ASP A 116 -2.10 9.30 6.25
N GLY A 117 -2.74 9.93 5.26
CA GLY A 117 -2.41 9.79 3.84
C GLY A 117 -2.94 8.51 3.20
N ALA A 118 -4.07 8.00 3.70
CA ALA A 118 -4.78 6.86 3.14
C ALA A 118 -6.21 7.23 2.73
N GLU A 119 -6.83 6.41 1.88
CA GLU A 119 -8.21 6.60 1.45
C GLU A 119 -9.13 5.56 2.11
N PRO A 120 -10.22 5.98 2.77
CA PRO A 120 -11.21 5.07 3.30
C PRO A 120 -12.01 4.45 2.16
N VAL A 121 -12.00 3.11 2.04
CA VAL A 121 -12.78 2.39 1.02
C VAL A 121 -14.15 2.05 1.61
N LEU A 122 -15.17 2.81 1.24
CA LEU A 122 -16.52 2.68 1.80
C LEU A 122 -17.39 1.64 1.08
N ASP A 123 -17.11 1.37 -0.20
CA ASP A 123 -17.84 0.40 -1.01
C ASP A 123 -17.03 -0.90 -1.19
N MET A 124 -16.87 -1.64 -0.11
CA MET A 124 -16.14 -2.92 -0.11
C MET A 124 -16.92 -3.99 0.67
N PRO A 125 -17.98 -4.57 0.10
CA PRO A 125 -18.63 -5.75 0.66
C PRO A 125 -17.65 -6.95 0.69
N ALA A 126 -17.91 -7.92 1.55
CA ALA A 126 -17.02 -9.05 1.80
C ALA A 126 -16.70 -9.86 0.52
N GLU A 127 -17.67 -10.02 -0.37
CA GLU A 127 -17.50 -10.73 -1.65
C GLU A 127 -16.53 -10.00 -2.58
N LYS A 128 -16.65 -8.68 -2.66
CA LYS A 128 -15.77 -7.82 -3.47
C LYS A 128 -14.33 -7.84 -2.92
N PHE A 129 -14.18 -7.80 -1.60
CA PHE A 129 -12.89 -7.94 -0.94
C PHE A 129 -12.25 -9.31 -1.18
N ASN A 130 -13.04 -10.39 -1.09
CA ASN A 130 -12.56 -11.75 -1.41
C ASN A 130 -12.11 -11.90 -2.87
N ALA A 131 -12.81 -11.26 -3.82
CA ALA A 131 -12.41 -11.25 -5.22
C ALA A 131 -11.08 -10.50 -5.42
N LEU A 132 -10.95 -9.31 -4.80
CA LEU A 132 -9.68 -8.56 -4.79
C LEU A 132 -8.54 -9.41 -4.25
N LEU A 133 -8.76 -10.06 -3.09
CA LEU A 133 -7.74 -10.90 -2.45
C LEU A 133 -7.27 -12.04 -3.36
N LYS A 134 -8.20 -12.72 -4.03
CA LYS A 134 -7.86 -13.79 -4.99
C LYS A 134 -7.00 -13.26 -6.14
N THR A 135 -7.35 -12.10 -6.69
CA THR A 135 -6.60 -11.45 -7.78
C THR A 135 -5.19 -11.06 -7.32
N GLU A 136 -5.06 -10.44 -6.16
CA GLU A 136 -3.77 -10.05 -5.60
C GLU A 136 -2.89 -11.27 -5.31
N ILE A 137 -3.42 -12.32 -4.70
CA ILE A 137 -2.68 -13.56 -4.46
C ILE A 137 -2.18 -14.17 -5.77
N ALA A 138 -3.01 -14.22 -6.81
CA ALA A 138 -2.61 -14.76 -8.11
C ALA A 138 -1.51 -13.91 -8.77
N LYS A 139 -1.65 -12.59 -8.73
CA LYS A 139 -0.66 -11.61 -9.23
C LYS A 139 0.71 -11.83 -8.56
N TRP A 140 0.73 -11.81 -7.22
CA TRP A 140 1.99 -11.93 -6.47
C TRP A 140 2.63 -13.32 -6.57
N ARG A 141 1.83 -14.39 -6.57
CA ARG A 141 2.35 -15.75 -6.81
C ARG A 141 3.06 -15.86 -8.16
N ARG A 142 2.47 -15.26 -9.22
CA ARG A 142 3.09 -15.23 -10.54
C ARG A 142 4.43 -14.49 -10.50
N ILE A 143 4.46 -13.28 -9.94
CA ILE A 143 5.68 -12.45 -9.86
C ILE A 143 6.78 -13.17 -9.08
N VAL A 144 6.46 -13.73 -7.91
CA VAL A 144 7.41 -14.47 -7.07
C VAL A 144 8.02 -15.66 -7.86
N LYS A 145 7.17 -16.42 -8.58
CA LYS A 145 7.61 -17.55 -9.40
C LYS A 145 8.48 -17.11 -10.58
N GLU A 146 8.04 -16.14 -11.37
CA GLU A 146 8.73 -15.66 -12.57
C GLU A 146 10.09 -15.01 -12.24
N ARG A 147 10.20 -14.39 -11.08
CA ARG A 147 11.40 -13.67 -10.63
C ARG A 147 12.25 -14.43 -9.63
N ASN A 148 11.88 -15.68 -9.32
CA ASN A 148 12.60 -16.52 -8.35
C ASN A 148 12.88 -15.78 -7.02
N ILE A 149 11.89 -15.01 -6.54
CA ILE A 149 12.02 -14.26 -5.30
C ILE A 149 12.01 -15.25 -4.13
N LYS A 150 13.11 -15.31 -3.39
CA LYS A 150 13.21 -16.14 -2.18
C LYS A 150 12.71 -15.29 -1.00
N THR A 151 11.76 -15.84 -0.27
CA THR A 151 11.36 -15.31 1.05
C THR A 151 12.27 -15.93 2.10
N ASN A 152 12.98 -15.09 2.83
CA ASN A 152 13.75 -15.54 3.99
C ASN A 152 12.82 -15.83 5.16
#